data_84bc078f273c5cbd343fd5312ff62741
#
_entry.id   84bc078f273c5cbd343fd5312ff62741
#
_cell.length_a   1.000
_cell.length_b   1.000
_cell.length_c   1.000
_cell.angle_alpha   90.00
_cell.angle_beta   90.00
_cell.angle_gamma   90.00
#
_symmetry.space_group_name_H-M   'P 1'
#
loop_
_entity.id
_entity.type
_entity.pdbx_description
1 polymer ?
#
loop_
_entity_poly.entity_id
_entity_poly.type
_entity_poly.pdbx_seq_one_letter_code
_entity_poly.pdbx_strand_id
1 'polypeptide(L)'
;MPEILYQEPAAEVESGRGVRRVYLIDPLKDPRWEDLLARSPSASLFHSAAWLEALRRTYGYACTAYTTSAPGEPLENGLPFCRIQSWLTGRRLVSLPFSDHCAPLVEKNGDLRDLVSALQEECRKKRWRYIEMRPLESLEAASQLVRSVATYTLHRLDLRPDLETIFGRFHRDSIQRKIRRAEREGLTYEEGTSESIFENFYRLLVVTRRRHRVPPQPREWFRNLADCFGDALKIRIAWHRNQPVAGMLTIRYRETLVYKYGGSDAQFNNLGGMHLLYWRSIQDAKESGLRVFDLGRSDADQAGLITFKSRWGAAQSKLTYWRLTPSGNSVHIFDPAVRTWRTRVAKKLFSRAPARVLTALGTILYKHIG
;
A
#
# COMPACT_ATOMS: atom_id res chain seq x y z
N MET A 1 -4.99 10.15 34.89
CA MET A 1 -5.62 10.85 33.74
C MET A 1 -4.50 11.24 32.80
N PRO A 2 -4.47 10.79 31.54
CA PRO A 2 -3.47 11.27 30.60
C PRO A 2 -3.73 12.75 30.34
N GLU A 3 -2.68 13.58 30.43
CA GLU A 3 -2.69 14.98 30.05
C GLU A 3 -3.19 15.10 28.60
N ILE A 4 -4.35 15.68 28.44
CA ILE A 4 -4.84 16.13 27.15
C ILE A 4 -3.98 17.35 26.79
N LEU A 5 -2.92 17.12 26.04
CA LEU A 5 -2.17 18.19 25.40
C LEU A 5 -3.14 18.91 24.46
N TYR A 6 -3.63 20.07 24.87
CA TYR A 6 -4.37 21.01 24.02
C TYR A 6 -3.45 21.35 22.83
N GLN A 7 -3.69 20.73 21.69
CA GLN A 7 -2.97 21.07 20.48
C GLN A 7 -3.60 22.35 19.91
N GLU A 8 -2.77 23.37 19.71
CA GLU A 8 -3.16 24.56 18.95
C GLU A 8 -3.61 24.14 17.53
N PRO A 9 -4.58 24.86 16.94
CA PRO A 9 -5.01 24.55 15.58
C PRO A 9 -3.84 24.64 14.63
N ALA A 10 -3.66 23.63 13.78
CA ALA A 10 -2.59 23.58 12.77
C ALA A 10 -2.78 24.65 11.69
N ALA A 11 -4.03 24.98 11.38
CA ALA A 11 -4.42 26.04 10.46
C ALA A 11 -5.85 26.51 10.73
N GLU A 12 -6.10 27.79 10.42
CA GLU A 12 -7.45 28.37 10.27
C GLU A 12 -7.71 28.58 8.78
N VAL A 13 -8.87 28.14 8.31
CA VAL A 13 -9.26 28.24 6.90
C VAL A 13 -10.57 29.03 6.82
N GLU A 14 -10.56 30.11 6.05
CA GLU A 14 -11.78 30.80 5.68
C GLU A 14 -12.58 29.94 4.70
N SER A 15 -13.73 29.49 5.09
CA SER A 15 -14.68 28.77 4.24
C SER A 15 -15.91 29.62 4.04
N GLY A 16 -16.71 29.36 3.00
CA GLY A 16 -18.01 30.00 2.80
C GLY A 16 -19.02 29.81 3.95
N ARG A 17 -18.62 29.10 5.02
CA ARG A 17 -19.38 28.85 6.26
C ARG A 17 -18.71 29.44 7.51
N GLY A 18 -17.72 30.33 7.36
CA GLY A 18 -16.93 30.91 8.45
C GLY A 18 -15.54 30.31 8.60
N VAL A 19 -14.79 30.77 9.62
CA VAL A 19 -13.44 30.24 9.90
C VAL A 19 -13.53 28.84 10.45
N ARG A 20 -12.95 27.86 9.74
CA ARG A 20 -12.81 26.50 10.22
C ARG A 20 -11.38 26.23 10.67
N ARG A 21 -11.27 25.52 11.80
CA ARG A 21 -9.98 25.11 12.36
C ARG A 21 -9.67 23.70 11.96
N VAL A 22 -8.42 23.46 11.60
CA VAL A 22 -7.89 22.13 11.30
C VAL A 22 -6.86 21.76 12.35
N TYR A 23 -7.02 20.59 12.92
CA TYR A 23 -6.20 20.07 14.00
C TYR A 23 -5.34 18.90 13.49
N LEU A 24 -4.21 18.70 14.18
CA LEU A 24 -3.33 17.56 13.98
C LEU A 24 -3.48 16.58 15.14
N ILE A 25 -3.59 15.33 14.83
CA ILE A 25 -3.58 14.24 15.81
C ILE A 25 -2.49 13.22 15.48
N ASP A 26 -2.02 12.51 16.48
CA ASP A 26 -1.21 11.31 16.31
C ASP A 26 -2.16 10.09 16.28
N PRO A 27 -2.38 9.45 15.12
CA PRO A 27 -3.33 8.35 15.01
C PRO A 27 -2.92 7.08 15.77
N LEU A 28 -1.67 7.02 16.27
CA LEU A 28 -1.21 5.93 17.14
C LEU A 28 -1.46 6.18 18.63
N LYS A 29 -1.79 7.42 18.99
CA LYS A 29 -2.00 7.82 20.39
C LYS A 29 -3.42 8.28 20.67
N ASP A 30 -4.13 8.78 19.67
CA ASP A 30 -5.49 9.29 19.80
C ASP A 30 -6.50 8.15 19.64
N PRO A 31 -7.19 7.72 20.69
CA PRO A 31 -8.14 6.60 20.62
C PRO A 31 -9.32 6.87 19.68
N ARG A 32 -9.67 8.14 19.45
CA ARG A 32 -10.74 8.54 18.53
C ARG A 32 -10.46 8.10 17.08
N TRP A 33 -9.18 7.82 16.75
CA TRP A 33 -8.81 7.34 15.41
C TRP A 33 -9.41 5.96 15.12
N GLU A 34 -9.33 5.02 16.06
CA GLU A 34 -9.93 3.69 15.88
C GLU A 34 -11.46 3.76 15.78
N ASP A 35 -12.10 4.65 16.54
CA ASP A 35 -13.55 4.89 16.44
C ASP A 35 -13.93 5.44 15.06
N LEU A 36 -13.14 6.37 14.51
CA LEU A 36 -13.33 6.86 13.15
C LEU A 36 -13.16 5.74 12.13
N LEU A 37 -12.11 4.92 12.27
CA LEU A 37 -11.91 3.78 11.39
C LEU A 37 -13.12 2.83 11.45
N ALA A 38 -13.58 2.47 12.63
CA ALA A 38 -14.67 1.50 12.83
C ALA A 38 -15.92 1.84 12.01
N ARG A 39 -16.31 3.12 11.97
CA ARG A 39 -17.52 3.58 11.26
C ARG A 39 -17.31 4.03 9.81
N SER A 40 -16.05 4.28 9.38
CA SER A 40 -15.77 4.76 8.01
C SER A 40 -15.73 3.60 7.01
N PRO A 41 -16.61 3.55 6.00
CA PRO A 41 -16.61 2.49 4.98
C PRO A 41 -15.35 2.52 4.10
N SER A 42 -14.76 3.70 3.89
CA SER A 42 -13.54 3.91 3.10
C SER A 42 -12.25 3.57 3.86
N ALA A 43 -12.34 3.25 5.16
CA ALA A 43 -11.19 2.80 5.92
C ALA A 43 -10.62 1.49 5.37
N SER A 44 -9.32 1.41 5.24
CA SER A 44 -8.59 0.27 4.70
C SER A 44 -7.46 -0.16 5.61
N LEU A 45 -6.85 -1.31 5.31
CA LEU A 45 -5.64 -1.81 5.94
C LEU A 45 -4.61 -0.70 6.22
N PHE A 46 -4.46 0.21 5.27
CA PHE A 46 -3.42 1.24 5.32
C PHE A 46 -3.68 2.32 6.38
N HIS A 47 -4.91 2.48 6.84
CA HIS A 47 -5.27 3.42 7.92
C HIS A 47 -5.05 2.84 9.33
N SER A 48 -4.90 1.52 9.44
CA SER A 48 -4.84 0.82 10.73
C SER A 48 -3.61 1.21 11.55
N ALA A 49 -3.76 1.20 12.87
CA ALA A 49 -2.64 1.40 13.79
C ALA A 49 -1.49 0.41 13.51
N ALA A 50 -1.81 -0.83 13.14
CA ALA A 50 -0.81 -1.85 12.78
C ALA A 50 0.08 -1.42 11.59
N TRP A 51 -0.52 -0.84 10.52
CA TRP A 51 0.25 -0.33 9.38
C TRP A 51 1.11 0.88 9.75
N LEU A 52 0.53 1.83 10.48
CA LEU A 52 1.23 3.04 10.93
C LEU A 52 2.39 2.70 11.86
N GLU A 53 2.18 1.77 12.78
CA GLU A 53 3.21 1.30 13.71
C GLU A 53 4.35 0.57 12.97
N ALA A 54 4.04 -0.28 12.00
CA ALA A 54 5.05 -0.94 11.17
C ALA A 54 5.90 0.09 10.40
N LEU A 55 5.30 1.15 9.87
CA LEU A 55 6.00 2.26 9.22
C LEU A 55 6.92 3.00 10.21
N ARG A 56 6.41 3.27 11.42
CA ARG A 56 7.16 3.93 12.49
C ARG A 56 8.36 3.09 12.92
N ARG A 57 8.14 1.80 13.21
CA ARG A 57 9.22 0.88 13.66
C ARG A 57 10.30 0.71 12.61
N THR A 58 9.93 0.57 11.35
CA THR A 58 10.87 0.25 10.28
C THR A 58 11.63 1.45 9.76
N TYR A 59 10.93 2.56 9.56
CA TYR A 59 11.49 3.71 8.84
C TYR A 59 11.63 4.97 9.69
N GLY A 60 11.07 4.96 10.92
CA GLY A 60 11.06 6.12 11.80
C GLY A 60 10.13 7.23 11.31
N TYR A 61 9.11 6.91 10.49
CA TYR A 61 8.20 7.92 10.00
C TYR A 61 7.27 8.41 11.12
N ALA A 62 7.16 9.73 11.27
CA ALA A 62 6.13 10.35 12.07
C ALA A 62 4.83 10.39 11.26
N CYS A 63 3.82 9.66 11.71
CA CYS A 63 2.49 9.66 11.12
C CYS A 63 1.59 10.64 11.87
N THR A 64 0.88 11.48 11.13
CA THR A 64 -0.07 12.46 11.67
C THR A 64 -1.35 12.41 10.84
N ALA A 65 -2.49 12.71 11.45
CA ALA A 65 -3.74 12.88 10.71
C ALA A 65 -4.28 14.31 10.91
N TYR A 66 -4.81 14.87 9.84
CA TYR A 66 -5.49 16.16 9.81
C TYR A 66 -6.98 15.94 9.95
N THR A 67 -7.63 16.72 10.81
CA THR A 67 -9.08 16.63 11.07
C THR A 67 -9.67 18.02 11.31
N THR A 68 -10.95 18.18 11.01
CA THR A 68 -11.71 19.40 11.39
C THR A 68 -12.36 19.27 12.76
N SER A 69 -12.28 18.10 13.40
CA SER A 69 -12.88 17.87 14.72
C SER A 69 -12.01 18.44 15.81
N ALA A 70 -12.63 19.20 16.72
CA ALA A 70 -11.95 19.85 17.83
C ALA A 70 -11.40 18.82 18.85
N PRO A 71 -10.40 19.20 19.66
CA PRO A 71 -9.94 18.37 20.76
C PRO A 71 -11.11 18.02 21.72
N GLY A 72 -11.22 16.75 22.08
CA GLY A 72 -12.31 16.27 22.94
C GLY A 72 -13.58 15.83 22.20
N GLU A 73 -13.77 16.28 20.97
CA GLU A 73 -14.92 15.88 20.15
C GLU A 73 -14.63 14.60 19.34
N PRO A 74 -15.63 13.77 19.05
CA PRO A 74 -15.45 12.63 18.15
C PRO A 74 -14.90 13.05 16.78
N LEU A 75 -14.02 12.23 16.19
CA LEU A 75 -13.47 12.55 14.87
C LEU A 75 -14.54 12.32 13.79
N GLU A 76 -15.00 13.34 13.12
CA GLU A 76 -15.91 13.22 11.99
C GLU A 76 -15.18 12.89 10.66
N ASN A 77 -13.89 13.23 10.60
CA ASN A 77 -13.07 13.03 9.41
C ASN A 77 -11.58 12.89 9.77
N GLY A 78 -10.77 12.44 8.79
CA GLY A 78 -9.33 12.33 8.98
C GLY A 78 -8.57 12.06 7.69
N LEU A 79 -7.45 12.76 7.50
CA LEU A 79 -6.48 12.54 6.42
C LEU A 79 -5.13 12.17 7.02
N PRO A 80 -4.71 10.90 6.98
CA PRO A 80 -3.43 10.49 7.53
C PRO A 80 -2.29 10.69 6.54
N PHE A 81 -1.16 11.16 7.07
CA PHE A 81 0.10 11.33 6.34
C PHE A 81 1.29 10.88 7.17
N CYS A 82 2.31 10.40 6.50
CA CYS A 82 3.65 10.27 7.08
C CYS A 82 4.56 11.39 6.57
N ARG A 83 5.31 11.96 7.48
CA ARG A 83 6.34 12.95 7.19
C ARG A 83 7.60 12.24 6.74
N ILE A 84 8.05 12.54 5.52
CA ILE A 84 9.30 12.03 4.98
C ILE A 84 10.28 13.19 4.88
N GLN A 85 11.40 13.05 5.61
CA GLN A 85 12.53 13.97 5.53
C GLN A 85 13.72 13.23 4.92
N SER A 86 14.12 13.66 3.75
CA SER A 86 15.15 12.97 2.99
C SER A 86 16.09 13.97 2.33
N TRP A 87 17.37 13.78 2.53
CA TRP A 87 18.40 14.54 1.81
C TRP A 87 18.37 14.24 0.30
N LEU A 88 17.87 13.05 -0.09
CA LEU A 88 17.79 12.61 -1.48
C LEU A 88 16.54 13.12 -2.21
N THR A 89 15.40 13.14 -1.53
CA THR A 89 14.08 13.42 -2.16
C THR A 89 13.39 14.65 -1.58
N GLY A 90 13.98 15.31 -0.58
CA GLY A 90 13.45 16.51 0.06
C GLY A 90 12.42 16.20 1.15
N ARG A 91 11.78 17.26 1.65
CA ARG A 91 10.74 17.21 2.69
C ARG A 91 9.37 17.07 2.03
N ARG A 92 8.58 16.07 2.42
CA ARG A 92 7.24 15.86 1.88
C ARG A 92 6.32 15.14 2.87
N LEU A 93 5.04 15.30 2.66
CA LEU A 93 4.00 14.48 3.27
C LEU A 93 3.48 13.48 2.23
N VAL A 94 3.27 12.25 2.64
CA VAL A 94 2.72 11.19 1.78
C VAL A 94 1.59 10.50 2.53
N SER A 95 0.46 10.38 1.88
CA SER A 95 -0.69 9.61 2.35
C SER A 95 -0.32 8.13 2.34
N LEU A 96 0.35 7.75 3.37
CA LEU A 96 0.93 6.50 3.82
C LEU A 96 1.89 5.82 2.82
N PRO A 97 3.19 5.89 3.11
CA PRO A 97 4.21 5.20 2.34
C PRO A 97 3.90 3.71 2.17
N PHE A 98 4.26 3.17 1.00
CA PHE A 98 4.08 1.76 0.63
C PHE A 98 2.63 1.27 0.61
N SER A 99 1.64 2.14 0.85
CA SER A 99 0.23 1.84 0.57
C SER A 99 -0.03 1.84 -0.93
N ASP A 100 -1.00 1.03 -1.35
CA ASP A 100 -1.50 1.09 -2.73
C ASP A 100 -2.48 2.25 -2.89
N HIS A 101 -3.29 2.48 -1.87
CA HIS A 101 -4.22 3.60 -1.76
C HIS A 101 -4.37 4.00 -0.29
N CYS A 102 -4.88 5.20 -0.05
CA CYS A 102 -5.28 5.68 1.25
C CYS A 102 -6.34 6.76 1.04
N ALA A 103 -7.60 6.37 1.17
CA ALA A 103 -8.71 7.29 0.94
C ALA A 103 -8.78 8.35 2.04
N PRO A 104 -9.12 9.61 1.75
CA PRO A 104 -9.59 10.52 2.77
C PRO A 104 -10.79 9.91 3.51
N LEU A 105 -10.74 9.90 4.84
CA LEU A 105 -11.86 9.47 5.66
C LEU A 105 -12.77 10.66 5.88
N VAL A 106 -13.53 11.04 4.85
CA VAL A 106 -14.36 12.26 4.82
C VAL A 106 -15.66 11.92 4.10
N GLU A 107 -16.78 12.15 4.76
CA GLU A 107 -18.11 11.92 4.17
C GLU A 107 -18.64 13.17 3.46
N LYS A 108 -18.32 14.35 3.99
CA LYS A 108 -18.82 15.63 3.47
C LYS A 108 -17.77 16.29 2.56
N ASN A 109 -18.13 16.59 1.31
CA ASN A 109 -17.23 17.25 0.35
C ASN A 109 -16.69 18.62 0.85
N GLY A 110 -17.45 19.33 1.69
CA GLY A 110 -17.00 20.58 2.31
C GLY A 110 -15.79 20.39 3.20
N ASP A 111 -15.80 19.36 4.03
CA ASP A 111 -14.70 19.07 4.96
C ASP A 111 -13.42 18.66 4.21
N LEU A 112 -13.56 17.93 3.11
CA LEU A 112 -12.41 17.60 2.26
C LEU A 112 -11.75 18.86 1.67
N ARG A 113 -12.55 19.82 1.22
CA ARG A 113 -12.04 21.08 0.68
C ARG A 113 -11.31 21.90 1.76
N ASP A 114 -11.89 22.00 2.95
CA ASP A 114 -11.28 22.70 4.09
C ASP A 114 -9.94 22.06 4.50
N LEU A 115 -9.90 20.73 4.59
CA LEU A 115 -8.67 19.98 4.89
C LEU A 115 -7.60 20.16 3.81
N VAL A 116 -7.97 20.11 2.53
CA VAL A 116 -7.01 20.33 1.42
C VAL A 116 -6.52 21.78 1.39
N SER A 117 -7.36 22.76 1.72
CA SER A 117 -6.96 24.15 1.83
C SER A 117 -5.97 24.38 2.97
N ALA A 118 -6.20 23.76 4.14
CA ALA A 118 -5.25 23.78 5.26
C ALA A 118 -3.91 23.13 4.90
N LEU A 119 -3.95 22.01 4.19
CA LEU A 119 -2.74 21.34 3.69
C LEU A 119 -1.97 22.23 2.70
N GLN A 120 -2.67 23.04 1.87
CA GLN A 120 -2.05 23.99 0.96
C GLN A 120 -1.27 25.06 1.74
N GLU A 121 -1.88 25.60 2.79
CA GLU A 121 -1.25 26.62 3.63
C GLU A 121 -0.05 26.03 4.40
N GLU A 122 -0.19 24.84 4.97
CA GLU A 122 0.93 24.15 5.61
C GLU A 122 2.07 23.83 4.63
N CYS A 123 1.72 23.43 3.41
CA CYS A 123 2.69 23.16 2.35
C CYS A 123 3.57 24.39 2.09
N ARG A 124 2.97 25.60 2.07
CA ARG A 124 3.69 26.87 1.92
C ARG A 124 4.51 27.22 3.17
N LYS A 125 3.90 27.24 4.35
CA LYS A 125 4.53 27.65 5.62
C LYS A 125 5.73 26.77 5.96
N LYS A 126 5.58 25.46 5.85
CA LYS A 126 6.64 24.49 6.18
C LYS A 126 7.58 24.18 5.02
N ARG A 127 7.37 24.82 3.86
CA ARG A 127 8.18 24.61 2.64
C ARG A 127 8.30 23.12 2.27
N TRP A 128 7.14 22.41 2.32
CA TRP A 128 7.10 21.04 1.80
C TRP A 128 7.30 21.06 0.28
N ARG A 129 8.08 20.14 -0.23
CA ARG A 129 8.24 19.99 -1.68
C ARG A 129 6.91 19.64 -2.34
N TYR A 130 6.14 18.78 -1.71
CA TYR A 130 4.76 18.43 -2.08
C TYR A 130 4.07 17.65 -0.96
N ILE A 131 2.76 17.56 -1.04
CA ILE A 131 1.91 16.66 -0.28
C ILE A 131 1.25 15.71 -1.27
N GLU A 132 1.42 14.38 -1.08
CA GLU A 132 0.87 13.36 -1.98
C GLU A 132 -0.30 12.63 -1.33
N MET A 133 -1.43 12.56 -2.05
CA MET A 133 -2.64 11.85 -1.67
C MET A 133 -2.91 10.69 -2.62
N ARG A 134 -3.39 9.58 -2.07
CA ARG A 134 -3.64 8.31 -2.78
C ARG A 134 -5.10 7.85 -2.62
N PRO A 135 -6.09 8.67 -2.98
CA PRO A 135 -7.49 8.34 -2.79
C PRO A 135 -7.94 7.19 -3.69
N LEU A 136 -8.99 6.46 -3.28
CA LEU A 136 -9.66 5.49 -4.14
C LEU A 136 -10.56 6.16 -5.18
N GLU A 137 -11.15 7.28 -4.81
CA GLU A 137 -12.02 8.09 -5.66
C GLU A 137 -11.31 9.33 -6.16
N SER A 138 -11.86 9.97 -7.17
CA SER A 138 -11.27 11.20 -7.71
C SER A 138 -11.41 12.37 -6.72
N LEU A 139 -10.36 13.20 -6.62
CA LEU A 139 -10.38 14.45 -5.86
C LEU A 139 -10.87 15.63 -6.72
N GLU A 140 -11.74 15.41 -7.68
CA GLU A 140 -12.22 16.49 -8.57
C GLU A 140 -12.86 17.66 -7.82
N ALA A 141 -13.53 17.41 -6.70
CA ALA A 141 -14.08 18.44 -5.83
C ALA A 141 -13.01 19.40 -5.25
N ALA A 142 -11.75 18.97 -5.19
CA ALA A 142 -10.59 19.77 -4.75
C ALA A 142 -9.60 20.04 -5.91
N SER A 143 -9.99 19.83 -7.17
CA SER A 143 -9.10 19.84 -8.35
C SER A 143 -8.40 21.17 -8.61
N GLN A 144 -8.89 22.27 -8.08
CA GLN A 144 -8.22 23.57 -8.19
C GLN A 144 -6.92 23.64 -7.39
N LEU A 145 -6.82 22.89 -6.29
CA LEU A 145 -5.69 22.89 -5.36
C LEU A 145 -4.71 21.74 -5.60
N VAL A 146 -5.17 20.65 -6.19
CA VAL A 146 -4.40 19.41 -6.39
C VAL A 146 -4.23 19.05 -7.86
N ARG A 147 -3.15 18.35 -8.19
CA ARG A 147 -2.87 17.89 -9.56
C ARG A 147 -2.67 16.37 -9.58
N SER A 148 -3.21 15.72 -10.60
CA SER A 148 -2.93 14.30 -10.85
C SER A 148 -1.48 14.12 -11.30
N VAL A 149 -0.76 13.17 -10.71
CA VAL A 149 0.67 12.95 -10.99
C VAL A 149 1.00 11.56 -11.47
N ALA A 150 0.16 10.60 -11.17
CA ALA A 150 0.32 9.23 -11.63
C ALA A 150 -1.03 8.52 -11.65
N THR A 151 -1.19 7.58 -12.58
CA THR A 151 -2.37 6.74 -12.70
C THR A 151 -1.95 5.29 -12.70
N TYR A 152 -2.69 4.48 -11.97
CA TYR A 152 -2.48 3.05 -11.81
C TYR A 152 -3.78 2.30 -12.09
N THR A 153 -3.68 1.00 -12.32
CA THR A 153 -4.84 0.10 -12.36
C THR A 153 -4.90 -0.67 -11.05
N LEU A 154 -5.98 -0.52 -10.30
CA LEU A 154 -6.30 -1.31 -9.12
C LEU A 154 -7.17 -2.50 -9.52
N HIS A 155 -6.90 -3.67 -8.94
CA HIS A 155 -7.66 -4.89 -9.21
C HIS A 155 -8.26 -5.44 -7.92
N ARG A 156 -9.55 -5.73 -7.94
CA ARG A 156 -10.28 -6.34 -6.84
C ARG A 156 -11.13 -7.51 -7.33
N LEU A 157 -10.98 -8.66 -6.70
CA LEU A 157 -11.78 -9.83 -6.97
C LEU A 157 -12.91 -9.91 -5.96
N ASP A 158 -14.14 -10.05 -6.47
CA ASP A 158 -15.33 -10.27 -5.65
C ASP A 158 -15.37 -11.73 -5.17
N LEU A 159 -15.37 -11.92 -3.86
CA LEU A 159 -15.42 -13.22 -3.20
C LEU A 159 -16.84 -13.61 -2.73
N ARG A 160 -17.87 -12.80 -2.97
CA ARG A 160 -19.25 -13.11 -2.54
C ARG A 160 -19.85 -14.35 -3.23
N PRO A 161 -19.63 -14.60 -4.52
CA PRO A 161 -20.08 -15.84 -5.17
C PRO A 161 -19.45 -17.09 -4.54
N ASP A 162 -20.04 -18.25 -4.80
CA ASP A 162 -19.44 -19.54 -4.42
C ASP A 162 -18.11 -19.81 -5.15
N LEU A 163 -17.33 -20.76 -4.62
CA LEU A 163 -16.00 -21.07 -5.16
C LEU A 163 -16.04 -21.60 -6.60
N GLU A 164 -17.09 -22.33 -6.98
CA GLU A 164 -17.22 -22.87 -8.33
C GLU A 164 -17.46 -21.73 -9.32
N THR A 165 -18.34 -20.79 -8.99
CA THR A 165 -18.60 -19.55 -9.76
C THR A 165 -17.33 -18.71 -9.88
N ILE A 166 -16.60 -18.50 -8.78
CA ILE A 166 -15.34 -17.75 -8.80
C ILE A 166 -14.32 -18.44 -9.71
N PHE A 167 -14.12 -19.74 -9.54
CA PHE A 167 -13.18 -20.52 -10.35
C PHE A 167 -13.55 -20.51 -11.84
N GLY A 168 -14.85 -20.61 -12.16
CA GLY A 168 -15.38 -20.55 -13.53
C GLY A 168 -15.08 -19.22 -14.26
N ARG A 169 -14.96 -18.11 -13.51
CA ARG A 169 -14.59 -16.79 -14.06
C ARG A 169 -13.10 -16.64 -14.36
N PHE A 170 -12.27 -17.54 -13.88
CA PHE A 170 -10.82 -17.49 -14.16
C PHE A 170 -10.54 -17.85 -15.61
N HIS A 171 -9.59 -17.16 -16.21
CA HIS A 171 -9.14 -17.48 -17.56
C HIS A 171 -8.67 -18.96 -17.65
N ARG A 172 -9.30 -19.73 -18.54
CA ARG A 172 -9.14 -21.18 -18.64
C ARG A 172 -7.68 -21.63 -18.75
N ASP A 173 -6.96 -21.08 -19.74
CA ASP A 173 -5.60 -21.57 -20.08
C ASP A 173 -4.51 -21.03 -19.18
N SER A 174 -4.62 -19.77 -18.74
CA SER A 174 -3.53 -19.12 -18.00
C SER A 174 -3.70 -19.20 -16.47
N ILE A 175 -4.91 -19.45 -15.95
CA ILE A 175 -5.17 -19.55 -14.52
C ILE A 175 -5.62 -20.96 -14.14
N GLN A 176 -6.78 -21.42 -14.62
CA GLN A 176 -7.32 -22.71 -14.20
C GLN A 176 -6.36 -23.85 -14.54
N ARG A 177 -5.80 -23.88 -15.79
CA ARG A 177 -4.83 -24.91 -16.20
C ARG A 177 -3.56 -24.87 -15.35
N LYS A 178 -3.12 -23.69 -14.91
CA LYS A 178 -1.93 -23.56 -14.04
C LYS A 178 -2.19 -24.04 -12.62
N ILE A 179 -3.38 -23.80 -12.07
CA ILE A 179 -3.78 -24.34 -10.76
C ILE A 179 -3.80 -25.87 -10.84
N ARG A 180 -4.54 -26.45 -11.81
CA ARG A 180 -4.60 -27.89 -12.00
C ARG A 180 -3.23 -28.53 -12.27
N ARG A 181 -2.34 -27.79 -12.94
CA ARG A 181 -0.96 -28.25 -13.14
C ARG A 181 -0.21 -28.30 -11.83
N ALA A 182 -0.28 -27.27 -11.00
CA ALA A 182 0.38 -27.26 -9.70
C ALA A 182 -0.05 -28.44 -8.83
N GLU A 183 -1.33 -28.79 -8.85
CA GLU A 183 -1.88 -29.96 -8.14
C GLU A 183 -1.36 -31.29 -8.71
N ARG A 184 -1.34 -31.45 -10.02
CA ARG A 184 -0.80 -32.70 -10.67
C ARG A 184 0.69 -32.87 -10.47
N GLU A 185 1.46 -31.79 -10.44
CA GLU A 185 2.92 -31.83 -10.18
C GLU A 185 3.24 -32.03 -8.69
N GLY A 186 2.22 -32.21 -7.85
CA GLY A 186 2.35 -32.46 -6.43
C GLY A 186 2.92 -31.28 -5.64
N LEU A 187 2.63 -30.03 -6.04
CA LEU A 187 3.02 -28.90 -5.23
C LEU A 187 2.22 -28.89 -3.92
N THR A 188 2.95 -28.74 -2.83
CA THR A 188 2.39 -28.50 -1.50
C THR A 188 2.48 -27.03 -1.12
N TYR A 189 1.77 -26.60 -0.10
CA TYR A 189 1.94 -25.27 0.47
C TYR A 189 1.95 -25.32 1.99
N GLU A 190 2.63 -24.35 2.56
CA GLU A 190 2.73 -24.11 4.00
C GLU A 190 2.39 -22.66 4.28
N GLU A 191 1.70 -22.38 5.39
CA GLU A 191 1.38 -21.03 5.80
C GLU A 191 1.74 -20.77 7.26
N GLY A 192 2.04 -19.52 7.58
CA GLY A 192 2.35 -19.07 8.93
C GLY A 192 3.31 -17.90 8.96
N THR A 193 3.90 -17.68 10.14
CA THR A 193 4.86 -16.61 10.40
C THR A 193 6.15 -17.12 11.08
N SER A 194 6.38 -18.46 11.08
CA SER A 194 7.61 -19.03 11.62
C SER A 194 8.85 -18.49 10.92
N GLU A 195 10.00 -18.50 11.60
CA GLU A 195 11.26 -18.01 11.03
C GLU A 195 11.62 -18.74 9.73
N SER A 196 11.34 -20.05 9.63
CA SER A 196 11.58 -20.82 8.41
C SER A 196 10.74 -20.34 7.24
N ILE A 197 9.43 -20.12 7.44
CA ILE A 197 8.51 -19.59 6.43
C ILE A 197 8.96 -18.19 6.01
N PHE A 198 9.30 -17.34 6.99
CA PHE A 198 9.78 -15.99 6.76
C PHE A 198 11.05 -15.95 5.89
N GLU A 199 12.06 -16.77 6.21
CA GLU A 199 13.30 -16.82 5.47
C GLU A 199 13.12 -17.30 4.03
N ASN A 200 12.28 -18.31 3.81
CA ASN A 200 11.96 -18.80 2.48
C ASN A 200 11.20 -17.77 1.66
N PHE A 201 10.23 -17.07 2.26
CA PHE A 201 9.54 -15.96 1.63
C PHE A 201 10.50 -14.84 1.22
N TYR A 202 11.34 -14.40 2.17
CA TYR A 202 12.27 -13.30 1.92
C TYR A 202 13.28 -13.64 0.82
N ARG A 203 13.79 -14.87 0.80
CA ARG A 203 14.65 -15.39 -0.26
C ARG A 203 13.99 -15.30 -1.65
N LEU A 204 12.75 -15.78 -1.78
CA LEU A 204 11.98 -15.71 -3.03
C LEU A 204 11.69 -14.28 -3.45
N LEU A 205 11.41 -13.39 -2.48
CA LEU A 205 11.23 -11.98 -2.73
C LEU A 205 12.52 -11.35 -3.29
N VAL A 206 13.68 -11.61 -2.68
CA VAL A 206 14.99 -11.11 -3.14
C VAL A 206 15.29 -11.58 -4.57
N VAL A 207 15.05 -12.86 -4.86
CA VAL A 207 15.21 -13.42 -6.22
C VAL A 207 14.33 -12.66 -7.23
N THR A 208 13.08 -12.45 -6.87
CA THR A 208 12.12 -11.71 -7.72
C THR A 208 12.54 -10.25 -7.89
N ARG A 209 12.90 -9.55 -6.82
CA ARG A 209 13.34 -8.16 -6.88
C ARG A 209 14.60 -7.97 -7.72
N ARG A 210 15.57 -8.90 -7.60
CA ARG A 210 16.77 -8.92 -8.44
C ARG A 210 16.42 -9.07 -9.92
N ARG A 211 15.51 -9.98 -10.27
CA ARG A 211 15.02 -10.16 -11.64
C ARG A 211 14.40 -8.86 -12.20
N HIS A 212 13.65 -8.13 -11.35
CA HIS A 212 13.07 -6.83 -11.72
C HIS A 212 14.03 -5.65 -11.60
N ARG A 213 15.29 -5.89 -11.18
CA ARG A 213 16.35 -4.87 -11.04
C ARG A 213 15.95 -3.76 -10.06
N VAL A 214 15.32 -4.13 -8.97
CA VAL A 214 14.96 -3.23 -7.86
C VAL A 214 15.43 -3.85 -6.54
N PRO A 215 15.91 -3.04 -5.57
CA PRO A 215 16.26 -3.55 -4.27
C PRO A 215 15.03 -4.11 -3.55
N PRO A 216 15.18 -5.15 -2.72
CA PRO A 216 14.12 -5.62 -1.84
C PRO A 216 13.89 -4.60 -0.70
N GLN A 217 12.70 -4.60 -0.11
CA GLN A 217 12.46 -3.93 1.16
C GLN A 217 13.30 -4.59 2.27
N PRO A 218 13.62 -3.85 3.36
CA PRO A 218 14.34 -4.41 4.50
C PRO A 218 13.61 -5.61 5.12
N ARG A 219 14.36 -6.54 5.70
CA ARG A 219 13.77 -7.67 6.44
C ARG A 219 12.91 -7.20 7.59
N GLU A 220 13.38 -6.18 8.29
CA GLU A 220 12.71 -5.55 9.42
C GLU A 220 11.30 -5.06 9.06
N TRP A 221 11.10 -4.62 7.82
CA TRP A 221 9.77 -4.24 7.35
C TRP A 221 8.77 -5.40 7.44
N PHE A 222 9.16 -6.57 6.97
CA PHE A 222 8.28 -7.75 6.99
C PHE A 222 8.09 -8.32 8.39
N ARG A 223 9.13 -8.28 9.24
CA ARG A 223 9.04 -8.66 10.65
C ARG A 223 8.12 -7.73 11.41
N ASN A 224 8.30 -6.44 11.27
CA ASN A 224 7.42 -5.45 11.89
C ASN A 224 5.98 -5.54 11.39
N LEU A 225 5.76 -5.88 10.11
CA LEU A 225 4.41 -6.20 9.63
C LEU A 225 3.84 -7.43 10.33
N ALA A 226 4.60 -8.53 10.44
CA ALA A 226 4.14 -9.74 11.11
C ALA A 226 3.82 -9.48 12.58
N ASP A 227 4.68 -8.75 13.29
CA ASP A 227 4.48 -8.39 14.70
C ASP A 227 3.26 -7.49 14.92
N CYS A 228 3.07 -6.48 14.04
CA CYS A 228 1.97 -5.53 14.19
C CYS A 228 0.61 -6.10 13.79
N PHE A 229 0.55 -7.00 12.81
CA PHE A 229 -0.69 -7.57 12.31
C PHE A 229 -1.05 -8.92 12.93
N GLY A 230 -0.09 -9.62 13.56
CA GLY A 230 -0.31 -10.94 14.16
C GLY A 230 -1.01 -11.89 13.20
N ASP A 231 -2.05 -12.57 13.64
CA ASP A 231 -2.82 -13.57 12.88
C ASP A 231 -3.55 -13.01 11.65
N ALA A 232 -3.67 -11.68 11.53
CA ALA A 232 -4.23 -11.08 10.33
C ALA A 232 -3.26 -11.13 9.14
N LEU A 233 -1.95 -11.30 9.37
CA LEU A 233 -0.94 -11.47 8.35
C LEU A 233 -0.62 -12.95 8.16
N LYS A 234 -0.65 -13.41 6.91
CA LYS A 234 -0.24 -14.76 6.55
C LYS A 234 0.81 -14.74 5.44
N ILE A 235 1.88 -15.48 5.64
CA ILE A 235 2.85 -15.80 4.61
C ILE A 235 2.56 -17.24 4.15
N ARG A 236 2.48 -17.44 2.83
CA ARG A 236 2.29 -18.76 2.20
C ARG A 236 3.46 -19.05 1.28
N ILE A 237 3.98 -20.27 1.37
CA ILE A 237 5.05 -20.78 0.51
C ILE A 237 4.54 -22.01 -0.24
N ALA A 238 4.70 -22.00 -1.56
CA ALA A 238 4.51 -23.20 -2.38
C ALA A 238 5.83 -23.95 -2.52
N TRP A 239 5.76 -25.25 -2.33
CA TRP A 239 6.90 -26.17 -2.36
C TRP A 239 6.80 -27.15 -3.50
N HIS A 240 7.93 -27.46 -4.10
CA HIS A 240 8.09 -28.58 -5.03
C HIS A 240 9.34 -29.38 -4.61
N ARG A 241 9.16 -30.66 -4.23
CA ARG A 241 10.27 -31.53 -3.81
C ARG A 241 11.20 -30.89 -2.78
N ASN A 242 10.64 -30.36 -1.71
CA ASN A 242 11.34 -29.65 -0.64
C ASN A 242 12.05 -28.32 -1.05
N GLN A 243 11.78 -27.82 -2.24
CA GLN A 243 12.26 -26.50 -2.68
C GLN A 243 11.12 -25.48 -2.67
N PRO A 244 11.28 -24.30 -2.04
CA PRO A 244 10.30 -23.24 -2.12
C PRO A 244 10.37 -22.59 -3.50
N VAL A 245 9.24 -22.60 -4.22
CA VAL A 245 9.13 -22.14 -5.62
C VAL A 245 8.39 -20.82 -5.77
N ALA A 246 7.48 -20.52 -4.84
CA ALA A 246 6.73 -19.28 -4.78
C ALA A 246 6.37 -18.93 -3.35
N GLY A 247 6.27 -17.63 -3.07
CA GLY A 247 5.87 -17.13 -1.75
C GLY A 247 4.97 -15.92 -1.88
N MET A 248 3.99 -15.80 -0.98
CA MET A 248 3.02 -14.71 -0.96
C MET A 248 2.75 -14.26 0.46
N LEU A 249 2.63 -12.95 0.65
CA LEU A 249 2.19 -12.31 1.88
C LEU A 249 0.86 -11.63 1.65
N THR A 250 -0.12 -11.99 2.46
CA THR A 250 -1.46 -11.40 2.48
C THR A 250 -1.79 -10.88 3.86
N ILE A 251 -2.65 -9.86 3.95
CA ILE A 251 -3.11 -9.29 5.20
C ILE A 251 -4.62 -9.17 5.16
N ARG A 252 -5.30 -9.64 6.20
CA ARG A 252 -6.74 -9.49 6.38
C ARG A 252 -7.04 -8.18 7.10
N TYR A 253 -8.00 -7.44 6.57
CA TYR A 253 -8.55 -6.28 7.24
C TYR A 253 -10.05 -6.20 6.97
N ARG A 254 -10.87 -6.29 8.02
CA ARG A 254 -12.32 -6.39 7.90
C ARG A 254 -12.73 -7.51 6.93
N GLU A 255 -13.52 -7.21 5.93
CA GLU A 255 -14.00 -8.16 4.91
C GLU A 255 -13.06 -8.28 3.70
N THR A 256 -11.86 -7.70 3.76
CA THR A 256 -10.91 -7.67 2.63
C THR A 256 -9.64 -8.46 2.96
N LEU A 257 -9.26 -9.35 2.05
CA LEU A 257 -7.90 -9.89 1.99
C LEU A 257 -7.09 -9.00 1.06
N VAL A 258 -5.91 -8.56 1.50
CA VAL A 258 -5.01 -7.72 0.69
C VAL A 258 -3.77 -8.52 0.32
N TYR A 259 -3.54 -8.72 -0.98
CA TYR A 259 -2.26 -9.20 -1.49
C TYR A 259 -1.24 -8.07 -1.42
N LYS A 260 -0.18 -8.27 -0.66
CA LYS A 260 0.78 -7.19 -0.48
C LYS A 260 2.14 -7.46 -1.10
N TYR A 261 2.67 -8.64 -0.97
CA TYR A 261 3.97 -9.02 -1.52
C TYR A 261 3.98 -10.44 -2.06
N GLY A 262 4.74 -10.65 -3.11
CA GLY A 262 4.96 -11.97 -3.65
C GLY A 262 6.32 -12.10 -4.32
N GLY A 263 6.82 -13.31 -4.33
CA GLY A 263 8.06 -13.68 -4.99
C GLY A 263 8.00 -15.09 -5.54
N SER A 264 8.73 -15.35 -6.63
CA SER A 264 8.82 -16.67 -7.23
C SER A 264 10.18 -16.88 -7.86
N ASP A 265 10.65 -18.12 -7.83
CA ASP A 265 11.78 -18.54 -8.64
C ASP A 265 11.31 -18.76 -10.08
N ALA A 266 11.94 -18.05 -11.02
CA ALA A 266 11.55 -18.10 -12.43
C ALA A 266 11.73 -19.49 -13.04
N GLN A 267 12.67 -20.30 -12.55
CA GLN A 267 12.92 -21.65 -13.02
C GLN A 267 11.71 -22.58 -12.85
N PHE A 268 10.87 -22.28 -11.83
CA PHE A 268 9.69 -23.07 -11.46
C PHE A 268 8.35 -22.40 -11.85
N ASN A 269 8.37 -21.26 -12.56
CA ASN A 269 7.12 -20.55 -12.91
C ASN A 269 6.15 -21.39 -13.75
N ASN A 270 6.68 -22.35 -14.50
CA ASN A 270 5.88 -23.29 -15.28
C ASN A 270 5.03 -24.24 -14.42
N LEU A 271 5.44 -24.51 -13.18
CA LEU A 271 4.72 -25.40 -12.25
C LEU A 271 3.44 -24.77 -11.67
N GLY A 272 3.30 -23.44 -11.71
CA GLY A 272 2.08 -22.77 -11.25
C GLY A 272 2.05 -22.47 -9.75
N GLY A 273 3.20 -22.41 -9.05
CA GLY A 273 3.24 -22.18 -7.60
C GLY A 273 2.52 -20.93 -7.14
N MET A 274 2.71 -19.76 -7.82
CA MET A 274 1.93 -18.55 -7.49
C MET A 274 0.43 -18.73 -7.72
N HIS A 275 0.02 -19.50 -8.75
CA HIS A 275 -1.40 -19.74 -9.02
C HIS A 275 -2.02 -20.60 -7.91
N LEU A 276 -1.29 -21.60 -7.43
CA LEU A 276 -1.72 -22.39 -6.27
C LEU A 276 -1.93 -21.49 -5.04
N LEU A 277 -0.96 -20.63 -4.71
CA LEU A 277 -1.05 -19.75 -3.55
C LEU A 277 -2.21 -18.75 -3.65
N TYR A 278 -2.45 -18.16 -4.83
CA TYR A 278 -3.62 -17.30 -5.05
C TYR A 278 -4.92 -18.07 -4.82
N TRP A 279 -5.03 -19.27 -5.39
CA TRP A 279 -6.23 -20.10 -5.27
C TRP A 279 -6.49 -20.50 -3.82
N ARG A 280 -5.46 -20.97 -3.09
CA ARG A 280 -5.59 -21.29 -1.66
C ARG A 280 -5.98 -20.07 -0.84
N SER A 281 -5.39 -18.91 -1.13
CA SER A 281 -5.77 -17.66 -0.45
C SER A 281 -7.23 -17.26 -0.71
N ILE A 282 -7.76 -17.52 -1.90
CA ILE A 282 -9.17 -17.28 -2.25
C ILE A 282 -10.08 -18.24 -1.45
N GLN A 283 -9.72 -19.53 -1.39
CA GLN A 283 -10.47 -20.53 -0.62
C GLN A 283 -10.54 -20.14 0.86
N ASP A 284 -9.38 -19.90 1.49
CA ASP A 284 -9.31 -19.53 2.91
C ASP A 284 -10.04 -18.21 3.20
N ALA A 285 -9.93 -17.22 2.31
CA ALA A 285 -10.65 -15.95 2.45
C ALA A 285 -12.16 -16.15 2.41
N LYS A 286 -12.63 -17.00 1.51
CA LYS A 286 -14.06 -17.35 1.38
C LYS A 286 -14.58 -18.08 2.62
N GLU A 287 -13.84 -19.09 3.10
CA GLU A 287 -14.14 -19.84 4.32
C GLU A 287 -14.17 -18.93 5.57
N SER A 288 -13.29 -17.91 5.59
CA SER A 288 -13.26 -16.89 6.63
C SER A 288 -14.32 -15.78 6.47
N GLY A 289 -15.25 -15.89 5.51
CA GLY A 289 -16.32 -14.93 5.28
C GLY A 289 -15.89 -13.60 4.64
N LEU A 290 -14.67 -13.51 4.09
CA LEU A 290 -14.21 -12.30 3.42
C LEU A 290 -14.92 -12.12 2.08
N ARG A 291 -15.15 -10.86 1.69
CA ARG A 291 -15.92 -10.50 0.52
C ARG A 291 -15.10 -9.99 -0.65
N VAL A 292 -13.88 -9.52 -0.39
CA VAL A 292 -13.03 -8.90 -1.40
C VAL A 292 -11.60 -9.43 -1.29
N PHE A 293 -10.98 -9.75 -2.43
CA PHE A 293 -9.53 -9.93 -2.51
C PHE A 293 -8.94 -8.76 -3.31
N ASP A 294 -8.28 -7.86 -2.60
CA ASP A 294 -7.56 -6.72 -3.20
C ASP A 294 -6.19 -7.21 -3.69
N LEU A 295 -6.01 -7.23 -5.02
CA LEU A 295 -4.78 -7.66 -5.68
C LEU A 295 -3.76 -6.50 -5.81
N GLY A 296 -4.08 -5.35 -5.24
CA GLY A 296 -3.24 -4.16 -5.26
C GLY A 296 -3.15 -3.48 -6.64
N ARG A 297 -2.43 -2.37 -6.65
CA ARG A 297 -2.22 -1.58 -7.86
C ARG A 297 -1.19 -2.19 -8.82
N SER A 298 -1.26 -1.79 -10.07
CA SER A 298 -0.26 -2.07 -11.11
C SER A 298 0.06 -0.78 -11.85
N ASP A 299 1.34 -0.56 -12.16
CA ASP A 299 1.76 0.58 -12.98
C ASP A 299 1.23 0.41 -14.42
N ALA A 300 0.90 1.50 -15.09
CA ALA A 300 0.32 1.47 -16.42
C ALA A 300 1.23 0.81 -17.49
N ASP A 301 2.54 0.86 -17.29
CA ASP A 301 3.54 0.23 -18.16
C ASP A 301 3.71 -1.28 -17.89
N GLN A 302 3.07 -1.82 -16.86
CA GLN A 302 3.15 -3.24 -16.48
C GLN A 302 2.00 -4.06 -17.09
N ALA A 303 1.82 -3.99 -18.41
CA ALA A 303 0.73 -4.67 -19.13
C ALA A 303 0.60 -6.18 -18.78
N GLY A 304 1.74 -6.87 -18.61
CA GLY A 304 1.75 -8.29 -18.23
C GLY A 304 1.14 -8.54 -16.83
N LEU A 305 1.41 -7.66 -15.86
CA LEU A 305 0.85 -7.76 -14.51
C LEU A 305 -0.64 -7.40 -14.50
N ILE A 306 -1.05 -6.38 -15.24
CA ILE A 306 -2.45 -6.00 -15.43
C ILE A 306 -3.21 -7.18 -16.01
N THR A 307 -2.72 -7.76 -17.11
CA THR A 307 -3.33 -8.94 -17.75
C THR A 307 -3.40 -10.13 -16.80
N PHE A 308 -2.33 -10.40 -16.03
CA PHE A 308 -2.32 -11.49 -15.06
C PHE A 308 -3.45 -11.32 -14.02
N LYS A 309 -3.58 -10.13 -13.42
CA LYS A 309 -4.62 -9.86 -12.41
C LYS A 309 -6.03 -9.91 -13.01
N SER A 310 -6.23 -9.39 -14.23
CA SER A 310 -7.53 -9.44 -14.91
C SER A 310 -7.98 -10.87 -15.21
N ARG A 311 -7.03 -11.75 -15.54
CA ARG A 311 -7.31 -13.17 -15.82
C ARG A 311 -7.82 -13.98 -14.61
N TRP A 312 -7.71 -13.42 -13.40
CA TRP A 312 -8.36 -13.94 -12.20
C TRP A 312 -9.82 -13.50 -12.08
N GLY A 313 -10.39 -12.82 -13.09
CA GLY A 313 -11.76 -12.30 -13.03
C GLY A 313 -11.88 -11.06 -12.11
N ALA A 314 -10.77 -10.43 -11.73
CA ALA A 314 -10.76 -9.24 -10.90
C ALA A 314 -11.25 -8.02 -11.67
N ALA A 315 -12.14 -7.25 -11.06
CA ALA A 315 -12.58 -5.96 -11.58
C ALA A 315 -11.43 -4.95 -11.54
N GLN A 316 -11.33 -4.13 -12.59
CA GLN A 316 -10.37 -3.06 -12.72
C GLN A 316 -10.98 -1.72 -12.34
N SER A 317 -10.24 -0.90 -11.63
CA SER A 317 -10.58 0.51 -11.43
C SER A 317 -9.35 1.38 -11.61
N LYS A 318 -9.58 2.63 -11.99
CA LYS A 318 -8.53 3.64 -12.12
C LYS A 318 -8.18 4.17 -10.73
N LEU A 319 -6.90 4.20 -10.40
CA LEU A 319 -6.38 4.77 -9.17
C LEU A 319 -5.45 5.92 -9.52
N THR A 320 -5.81 7.14 -9.11
CA THR A 320 -5.03 8.35 -9.41
C THR A 320 -4.37 8.89 -8.16
N TYR A 321 -3.07 9.16 -8.23
CA TYR A 321 -2.34 9.86 -7.18
C TYR A 321 -2.33 11.36 -7.48
N TRP A 322 -2.53 12.13 -6.43
CA TRP A 322 -2.67 13.57 -6.49
C TRP A 322 -1.57 14.23 -5.67
N ARG A 323 -1.10 15.37 -6.13
CA ARG A 323 -0.15 16.19 -5.38
C ARG A 323 -0.61 17.63 -5.27
N LEU A 324 -0.26 18.18 -4.13
CA LEU A 324 -0.39 19.57 -3.76
C LEU A 324 1.02 20.13 -3.58
N THR A 325 1.29 21.31 -4.13
CA THR A 325 2.59 21.97 -4.08
C THR A 325 2.46 23.40 -3.55
N PRO A 326 3.53 24.02 -3.01
CA PRO A 326 3.45 25.36 -2.43
C PRO A 326 2.93 26.43 -3.39
N SER A 327 3.28 26.34 -4.67
CA SER A 327 2.93 27.34 -5.69
C SER A 327 1.62 27.06 -6.42
N GLY A 328 0.97 25.89 -6.16
CA GLY A 328 -0.17 25.44 -6.98
C GLY A 328 0.21 25.08 -8.43
N ASN A 329 1.40 25.44 -8.87
CA ASN A 329 1.92 25.12 -10.18
C ASN A 329 2.43 23.67 -10.21
N SER A 330 2.38 23.04 -11.37
CA SER A 330 3.05 21.77 -11.59
C SER A 330 4.52 21.91 -11.20
N VAL A 331 4.92 21.33 -10.06
CA VAL A 331 6.34 20.96 -9.98
C VAL A 331 6.54 20.08 -11.18
N HIS A 332 7.39 20.51 -12.10
CA HIS A 332 7.86 19.61 -13.17
C HIS A 332 8.23 18.31 -12.49
N ILE A 333 7.28 17.39 -12.55
CA ILE A 333 7.50 16.02 -12.13
C ILE A 333 8.75 15.67 -12.87
N PHE A 334 9.83 15.42 -12.13
CA PHE A 334 11.10 14.92 -12.64
C PHE A 334 11.01 14.61 -14.12
N ASP A 335 11.68 15.42 -14.94
CA ASP A 335 11.73 15.19 -16.39
C ASP A 335 11.74 13.68 -16.65
N PRO A 336 10.76 13.12 -17.35
CA PRO A 336 10.72 11.69 -17.63
C PRO A 336 12.06 11.17 -18.17
N ALA A 337 12.81 12.01 -18.89
CA ALA A 337 14.15 11.72 -19.40
C ALA A 337 15.19 11.57 -18.28
N VAL A 338 15.17 12.44 -17.25
CA VAL A 338 16.09 12.36 -16.10
C VAL A 338 15.75 11.16 -15.23
N ARG A 339 14.46 10.88 -15.01
CA ARG A 339 14.01 9.65 -14.33
C ARG A 339 14.47 8.42 -15.10
N THR A 340 14.34 8.43 -16.43
CA THR A 340 14.67 7.28 -17.28
C THR A 340 16.17 7.00 -17.29
N TRP A 341 17.03 8.02 -17.33
CA TRP A 341 18.47 7.83 -17.31
C TRP A 341 18.99 7.35 -15.95
N ARG A 342 18.62 8.03 -14.85
CA ARG A 342 19.00 7.61 -13.47
C ARG A 342 18.48 6.22 -13.12
N THR A 343 17.25 5.90 -13.51
CA THR A 343 16.69 4.56 -13.30
C THR A 343 17.34 3.50 -14.19
N ARG A 344 17.77 3.81 -15.43
CA ARG A 344 18.51 2.87 -16.28
C ARG A 344 19.89 2.54 -15.71
N VAL A 345 20.66 3.54 -15.27
CA VAL A 345 21.98 3.34 -14.66
C VAL A 345 21.82 2.55 -13.34
N ALA A 346 20.90 2.94 -12.49
CA ALA A 346 20.60 2.23 -11.25
C ALA A 346 20.17 0.78 -11.53
N LYS A 347 19.27 0.55 -12.51
CA LYS A 347 18.85 -0.80 -12.93
C LYS A 347 20.00 -1.65 -13.44
N LYS A 348 20.97 -1.06 -14.15
CA LYS A 348 22.16 -1.78 -14.63
C LYS A 348 23.11 -2.16 -13.50
N LEU A 349 23.31 -1.28 -12.53
CA LEU A 349 24.07 -1.56 -11.32
C LEU A 349 23.39 -2.64 -10.45
N PHE A 350 22.09 -2.53 -10.23
CA PHE A 350 21.35 -3.51 -9.43
C PHE A 350 21.28 -4.91 -10.06
N SER A 351 21.34 -5.03 -11.40
CA SER A 351 21.31 -6.33 -12.06
C SER A 351 22.57 -7.18 -11.81
N ARG A 352 23.70 -6.56 -11.49
CA ARG A 352 24.99 -7.22 -11.23
C ARG A 352 25.36 -7.31 -9.76
N ALA A 353 24.67 -6.56 -8.89
CA ALA A 353 24.99 -6.52 -7.48
C ALA A 353 24.67 -7.85 -6.77
N PRO A 354 25.53 -8.34 -5.85
CA PRO A 354 25.22 -9.45 -4.99
C PRO A 354 23.96 -9.20 -4.15
N ALA A 355 23.23 -10.27 -3.77
CA ALA A 355 22.00 -10.16 -3.00
C ALA A 355 22.19 -9.35 -1.69
N ARG A 356 23.30 -9.56 -0.99
CA ARG A 356 23.65 -8.83 0.25
C ARG A 356 23.77 -7.32 0.03
N VAL A 357 24.37 -6.89 -1.07
CA VAL A 357 24.49 -5.48 -1.44
C VAL A 357 23.13 -4.88 -1.79
N LEU A 358 22.29 -5.61 -2.54
CA LEU A 358 20.93 -5.17 -2.86
C LEU A 358 20.08 -5.01 -1.60
N THR A 359 20.20 -5.91 -0.64
CA THR A 359 19.47 -5.83 0.62
C THR A 359 19.91 -4.62 1.44
N ALA A 360 21.22 -4.38 1.58
CA ALA A 360 21.74 -3.21 2.29
C ALA A 360 21.31 -1.90 1.63
N LEU A 361 21.38 -1.82 0.30
CA LEU A 361 20.89 -0.68 -0.46
C LEU A 361 19.37 -0.48 -0.28
N GLY A 362 18.61 -1.56 -0.22
CA GLY A 362 17.18 -1.50 0.06
C GLY A 362 16.90 -0.86 1.41
N THR A 363 17.59 -1.27 2.46
CA THR A 363 17.44 -0.71 3.82
C THR A 363 17.65 0.81 3.84
N ILE A 364 18.65 1.31 3.12
CA ILE A 364 18.93 2.75 3.05
C ILE A 364 17.90 3.46 2.17
N LEU A 365 17.64 2.96 0.95
CA LEU A 365 16.84 3.66 -0.04
C LEU A 365 15.36 3.76 0.33
N TYR A 366 14.78 2.69 0.89
CA TYR A 366 13.34 2.69 1.22
C TYR A 366 12.97 3.72 2.28
N LYS A 367 13.86 4.05 3.20
CA LYS A 367 13.68 5.16 4.16
C LYS A 367 13.52 6.53 3.47
N HIS A 368 14.06 6.67 2.26
CA HIS A 368 14.07 7.93 1.52
C HIS A 368 13.03 7.98 0.38
N ILE A 369 12.46 6.84 -0.03
CA ILE A 369 11.56 6.75 -1.18
C ILE A 369 10.09 6.84 -0.75
N GLY A 370 9.70 6.32 0.38
CA GLY A 370 8.40 6.24 1.06
C GLY A 370 7.17 6.79 0.38
#